data_b2d87dde5357e86c941fa024a6c1ff35
#
_entry.id   b2d87dde5357e86c941fa024a6c1ff35
#
_cell.length_a   1.000
_cell.length_b   1.000
_cell.length_c   1.000
_cell.angle_alpha   90.00
_cell.angle_beta   90.00
_cell.angle_gamma   90.00
#
_symmetry.space_group_name_H-M   'P 1'
#
loop_
_entity.id
_entity.type
_entity.pdbx_description
1 polymer ?
#
loop_
_entity_poly.entity_id
_entity_poly.type
_entity_poly.pdbx_seq_one_letter_code
_entity_poly.pdbx_strand_id
1 'polypeptide(L)'
;MANPMSAMPPATKNLLIINCIVLLAQTVLQQAGIVDLSSWLGLHFVLADNFYLWQPLTYMFLHGGLSHLFFNMFALWMFGGIIERTIGTRRFLTYYFVCGLGAALSQEVWQLAQYFIEGMQNYHFIEVGGTLIPMGQLLNAWTTIGASGAIYGILLAFGYLYPNERIMLLIPPIPLKAKYLVMGYIVIEALSLGMSDNIAHFAHLGGMLFGWLLLLYWRKQSSRTSNFRGWNNYTPAKPTLWQRLKKRFGKQPDIHISGGRAFNSHTSDYDYNLRKKQQEAEIDRILDKINRSGYDSLTREEKDFLFRNSQS
;
A
#
# COMPACT_ATOMS: atom_id res chain seq x y z
N MET A 1 -13.55 -15.60 -22.55
CA MET A 1 -12.99 -14.42 -21.86
C MET A 1 -13.07 -14.68 -20.36
N ALA A 2 -11.95 -14.67 -19.63
CA ALA A 2 -11.98 -14.86 -18.18
C ALA A 2 -12.70 -13.66 -17.53
N ASN A 3 -13.62 -13.95 -16.61
CA ASN A 3 -14.35 -12.92 -15.89
C ASN A 3 -13.35 -12.05 -15.10
N PRO A 4 -13.25 -10.73 -15.33
CA PRO A 4 -12.27 -9.87 -14.66
C PRO A 4 -12.40 -9.90 -13.13
N MET A 5 -13.59 -10.22 -12.60
CA MET A 5 -13.82 -10.41 -11.17
C MET A 5 -13.21 -11.72 -10.64
N SER A 6 -13.03 -12.76 -11.46
CA SER A 6 -12.37 -14.00 -11.05
C SER A 6 -10.85 -13.87 -10.94
N ALA A 7 -10.27 -12.84 -11.56
CA ALA A 7 -8.85 -12.52 -11.47
C ALA A 7 -8.50 -11.61 -10.25
N MET A 8 -9.53 -11.09 -9.54
CA MET A 8 -9.31 -10.22 -8.39
C MET A 8 -9.01 -11.04 -7.14
N PRO A 9 -7.96 -10.68 -6.36
CA PRO A 9 -7.64 -11.37 -5.11
C PRO A 9 -8.80 -11.33 -4.11
N PRO A 10 -8.97 -12.38 -3.30
CA PRO A 10 -10.20 -12.59 -2.53
C PRO A 10 -10.45 -11.54 -1.44
N ALA A 11 -9.41 -11.08 -0.73
CA ALA A 11 -9.60 -10.08 0.32
C ALA A 11 -9.98 -8.72 -0.27
N THR A 12 -9.28 -8.27 -1.31
CA THR A 12 -9.60 -7.03 -2.02
C THR A 12 -11.04 -7.06 -2.53
N LYS A 13 -11.44 -8.16 -3.19
CA LYS A 13 -12.81 -8.34 -3.69
C LYS A 13 -13.84 -8.27 -2.56
N ASN A 14 -13.63 -9.00 -1.46
CA ASN A 14 -14.56 -9.04 -0.36
C ASN A 14 -14.68 -7.69 0.35
N LEU A 15 -13.56 -6.96 0.55
CA LEU A 15 -13.58 -5.63 1.12
C LEU A 15 -14.37 -4.64 0.24
N LEU A 16 -14.21 -4.69 -1.09
CA LEU A 16 -14.99 -3.88 -2.02
C LEU A 16 -16.50 -4.15 -1.85
N ILE A 17 -16.90 -5.43 -1.85
CA ILE A 17 -18.30 -5.85 -1.72
C ILE A 17 -18.88 -5.41 -0.37
N ILE A 18 -18.15 -5.65 0.73
CA ILE A 18 -18.61 -5.31 2.09
C ILE A 18 -18.85 -3.80 2.20
N ASN A 19 -17.92 -2.96 1.74
CA ASN A 19 -18.06 -1.51 1.81
C ASN A 19 -19.26 -1.00 0.98
N CYS A 20 -19.49 -1.57 -0.21
CA CYS A 20 -20.66 -1.25 -1.01
C CYS A 20 -21.97 -1.65 -0.31
N ILE A 21 -22.04 -2.84 0.29
CA ILE A 21 -23.21 -3.31 1.03
C ILE A 21 -23.46 -2.42 2.26
N VAL A 22 -22.39 -2.07 2.99
CA VAL A 22 -22.54 -1.22 4.19
C VAL A 22 -23.05 0.17 3.83
N LEU A 23 -22.55 0.82 2.76
CA LEU A 23 -23.09 2.12 2.34
C LEU A 23 -24.56 2.01 1.89
N LEU A 24 -24.93 0.94 1.19
CA LEU A 24 -26.33 0.70 0.83
C LEU A 24 -27.18 0.59 2.10
N ALA A 25 -26.74 -0.18 3.08
CA ALA A 25 -27.44 -0.32 4.36
C ALA A 25 -27.53 1.02 5.11
N GLN A 26 -26.44 1.82 5.18
CA GLN A 26 -26.45 3.17 5.76
C GLN A 26 -27.54 4.02 5.11
N THR A 27 -27.56 4.09 3.78
CA THR A 27 -28.49 4.92 3.04
C THR A 27 -29.94 4.48 3.24
N VAL A 28 -30.21 3.18 3.13
CA VAL A 28 -31.58 2.63 3.27
C VAL A 28 -32.11 2.81 4.68
N LEU A 29 -31.33 2.49 5.71
CA LEU A 29 -31.76 2.56 7.11
C LEU A 29 -31.97 4.01 7.55
N GLN A 30 -31.11 4.92 7.11
CA GLN A 30 -31.23 6.35 7.40
C GLN A 30 -32.44 6.95 6.71
N GLN A 31 -32.71 6.65 5.42
CA GLN A 31 -33.87 7.13 4.69
C GLN A 31 -35.20 6.57 5.23
N ALA A 32 -35.16 5.32 5.73
CA ALA A 32 -36.34 4.72 6.39
C ALA A 32 -36.57 5.27 7.81
N GLY A 33 -35.69 6.12 8.35
CA GLY A 33 -35.80 6.66 9.71
C GLY A 33 -35.61 5.58 10.81
N ILE A 34 -35.01 4.43 10.47
CA ILE A 34 -34.86 3.30 11.41
C ILE A 34 -33.65 3.54 12.33
N VAL A 35 -32.46 3.81 11.72
CA VAL A 35 -31.22 4.05 12.47
C VAL A 35 -30.19 4.77 11.59
N ASP A 36 -29.43 5.66 12.20
CA ASP A 36 -28.20 6.19 11.61
C ASP A 36 -27.02 5.29 12.01
N LEU A 37 -26.54 4.47 11.07
CA LEU A 37 -25.39 3.61 11.31
C LEU A 37 -24.12 4.39 11.63
N SER A 38 -23.99 5.64 11.17
CA SER A 38 -22.81 6.47 11.45
C SER A 38 -22.71 6.82 12.94
N SER A 39 -23.84 7.04 13.60
CA SER A 39 -23.86 7.33 15.05
C SER A 39 -23.53 6.09 15.91
N TRP A 40 -23.73 4.88 15.39
CA TRP A 40 -23.48 3.63 16.12
C TRP A 40 -22.11 3.01 15.84
N LEU A 41 -21.69 3.05 14.58
CA LEU A 41 -20.53 2.32 14.07
C LEU A 41 -19.38 3.24 13.66
N GLY A 42 -19.62 4.55 13.52
CA GLY A 42 -18.60 5.58 13.28
C GLY A 42 -17.71 5.72 14.50
N LEU A 43 -16.44 6.06 14.29
CA LEU A 43 -15.48 6.31 15.35
C LEU A 43 -15.79 7.69 15.96
N HIS A 44 -16.42 7.72 17.11
CA HIS A 44 -16.60 8.91 17.93
C HIS A 44 -15.37 9.12 18.80
N PHE A 45 -15.10 10.37 19.14
CA PHE A 45 -14.04 10.70 20.08
C PHE A 45 -14.25 10.00 21.43
N VAL A 46 -13.17 9.54 22.03
CA VAL A 46 -13.19 8.69 23.25
C VAL A 46 -13.95 9.30 24.44
N LEU A 47 -14.07 10.64 24.51
CA LEU A 47 -14.82 11.35 25.55
C LEU A 47 -16.26 11.74 25.11
N ALA A 48 -16.69 11.36 23.92
CA ALA A 48 -18.07 11.56 23.47
C ALA A 48 -19.02 10.52 24.09
N ASP A 49 -20.28 10.91 24.26
CA ASP A 49 -21.32 10.03 24.85
C ASP A 49 -21.58 8.78 23.99
N ASN A 50 -21.39 8.88 22.68
CA ASN A 50 -21.63 7.81 21.71
C ASN A 50 -20.36 6.98 21.37
N PHE A 51 -19.30 7.08 22.16
CA PHE A 51 -18.11 6.25 21.96
C PHE A 51 -18.35 4.81 22.41
N TYR A 52 -18.01 3.84 21.54
CA TYR A 52 -18.06 2.40 21.83
C TYR A 52 -16.79 1.70 21.37
N LEU A 53 -16.37 0.66 22.10
CA LEU A 53 -15.10 -0.05 21.88
C LEU A 53 -14.97 -0.79 20.53
N TRP A 54 -16.07 -1.04 19.83
CA TRP A 54 -16.05 -1.63 18.48
C TRP A 54 -15.81 -0.61 17.36
N GLN A 55 -16.03 0.66 17.61
CA GLN A 55 -15.96 1.73 16.61
C GLN A 55 -14.58 1.86 15.92
N PRO A 56 -13.43 1.67 16.60
CA PRO A 56 -12.12 1.63 15.93
C PRO A 56 -12.00 0.60 14.82
N LEU A 57 -12.88 -0.41 14.80
CA LEU A 57 -12.91 -1.43 13.74
C LEU A 57 -14.03 -1.16 12.73
N THR A 58 -15.22 -0.78 13.19
CA THR A 58 -16.41 -0.66 12.33
C THR A 58 -16.41 0.57 11.44
N TYR A 59 -15.81 1.68 11.89
CA TYR A 59 -15.74 2.93 11.15
C TYR A 59 -15.10 2.77 9.75
N MET A 60 -14.18 1.79 9.62
CA MET A 60 -13.46 1.48 8.38
C MET A 60 -14.36 1.03 7.23
N PHE A 61 -15.62 0.70 7.49
CA PHE A 61 -16.58 0.21 6.50
C PHE A 61 -17.67 1.23 6.18
N LEU A 62 -17.75 2.31 6.93
CA LEU A 62 -18.74 3.38 6.73
C LEU A 62 -18.21 4.42 5.74
N HIS A 63 -19.14 5.09 5.02
CA HIS A 63 -18.77 6.13 4.07
C HIS A 63 -19.77 7.31 4.13
N GLY A 64 -19.25 8.53 3.95
CA GLY A 64 -20.04 9.76 3.98
C GLY A 64 -20.83 10.04 2.69
N GLY A 65 -20.90 9.07 1.75
CA GLY A 65 -21.64 9.16 0.50
C GLY A 65 -20.97 8.46 -0.66
N LEU A 66 -21.61 8.50 -1.83
CA LEU A 66 -21.19 7.76 -3.03
C LEU A 66 -19.81 8.18 -3.54
N SER A 67 -19.48 9.47 -3.53
CA SER A 67 -18.17 9.95 -3.99
C SER A 67 -17.06 9.46 -3.06
N HIS A 68 -17.28 9.52 -1.74
CA HIS A 68 -16.33 9.03 -0.75
C HIS A 68 -16.10 7.51 -0.91
N LEU A 69 -17.17 6.71 -1.06
CA LEU A 69 -17.04 5.28 -1.37
C LEU A 69 -16.29 5.04 -2.68
N PHE A 70 -16.67 5.77 -3.75
CA PHE A 70 -16.08 5.57 -5.07
C PHE A 70 -14.55 5.73 -5.04
N PHE A 71 -14.04 6.84 -4.50
CA PHE A 71 -12.60 7.07 -4.46
C PHE A 71 -11.86 6.07 -3.57
N ASN A 72 -12.45 5.68 -2.44
CA ASN A 72 -11.90 4.63 -1.59
C ASN A 72 -11.84 3.28 -2.31
N MET A 73 -12.93 2.85 -2.92
CA MET A 73 -13.01 1.57 -3.61
C MET A 73 -12.17 1.54 -4.88
N PHE A 74 -12.07 2.66 -5.59
CA PHE A 74 -11.18 2.78 -6.74
C PHE A 74 -9.70 2.61 -6.34
N ALA A 75 -9.26 3.27 -5.28
CA ALA A 75 -7.90 3.13 -4.77
C ALA A 75 -7.64 1.71 -4.23
N LEU A 76 -8.60 1.13 -3.48
CA LEU A 76 -8.50 -0.25 -2.99
C LEU A 76 -8.43 -1.26 -4.14
N TRP A 77 -9.24 -1.08 -5.18
CA TRP A 77 -9.20 -1.93 -6.38
C TRP A 77 -7.86 -1.84 -7.10
N MET A 78 -7.37 -0.62 -7.32
CA MET A 78 -6.16 -0.36 -8.11
C MET A 78 -4.90 -0.85 -7.38
N PHE A 79 -4.76 -0.52 -6.10
CA PHE A 79 -3.54 -0.81 -5.33
C PHE A 79 -3.67 -2.05 -4.45
N GLY A 80 -4.84 -2.27 -3.84
CA GLY A 80 -5.07 -3.39 -2.93
C GLY A 80 -4.85 -4.74 -3.58
N GLY A 81 -5.36 -4.93 -4.81
CA GLY A 81 -5.16 -6.17 -5.56
C GLY A 81 -3.68 -6.47 -5.86
N ILE A 82 -2.88 -5.45 -6.13
CA ILE A 82 -1.43 -5.61 -6.35
C ILE A 82 -0.73 -6.00 -5.05
N ILE A 83 -1.02 -5.28 -3.97
CA ILE A 83 -0.41 -5.55 -2.67
C ILE A 83 -0.82 -6.93 -2.14
N GLU A 84 -2.10 -7.32 -2.27
CA GLU A 84 -2.54 -8.65 -1.86
C GLU A 84 -1.82 -9.78 -2.60
N ARG A 85 -1.64 -9.66 -3.94
CA ARG A 85 -0.84 -10.63 -4.71
C ARG A 85 0.62 -10.69 -4.26
N THR A 86 1.18 -9.56 -3.83
CA THR A 86 2.59 -9.44 -3.44
C THR A 86 2.87 -10.06 -2.08
N ILE A 87 2.05 -9.74 -1.07
CA ILE A 87 2.31 -10.16 0.31
C ILE A 87 1.44 -11.33 0.77
N GLY A 88 0.47 -11.73 -0.04
CA GLY A 88 -0.51 -12.78 0.24
C GLY A 88 -1.70 -12.31 1.07
N THR A 89 -2.85 -12.99 0.92
CA THR A 89 -4.16 -12.58 1.49
C THR A 89 -4.11 -12.38 3.01
N ARG A 90 -3.48 -13.29 3.77
CA ARG A 90 -3.41 -13.18 5.23
C ARG A 90 -2.67 -11.92 5.68
N ARG A 91 -1.49 -11.65 5.10
CA ARG A 91 -0.70 -10.47 5.43
C ARG A 91 -1.39 -9.19 4.96
N PHE A 92 -2.05 -9.23 3.81
CA PHE A 92 -2.82 -8.10 3.30
C PHE A 92 -3.95 -7.71 4.26
N LEU A 93 -4.74 -8.67 4.75
CA LEU A 93 -5.77 -8.39 5.76
C LEU A 93 -5.17 -7.86 7.06
N THR A 94 -4.11 -8.48 7.57
CA THR A 94 -3.39 -7.95 8.74
C THR A 94 -2.93 -6.52 8.50
N TYR A 95 -2.37 -6.23 7.33
CA TYR A 95 -1.90 -4.90 6.95
C TYR A 95 -3.06 -3.89 6.91
N TYR A 96 -4.15 -4.23 6.25
CA TYR A 96 -5.35 -3.39 6.13
C TYR A 96 -5.89 -3.00 7.52
N PHE A 97 -6.07 -3.99 8.39
CA PHE A 97 -6.60 -3.73 9.74
C PHE A 97 -5.62 -2.99 10.65
N VAL A 98 -4.33 -3.29 10.57
CA VAL A 98 -3.31 -2.53 11.34
C VAL A 98 -3.24 -1.08 10.90
N CYS A 99 -3.30 -0.80 9.60
CA CYS A 99 -3.37 0.57 9.08
C CYS A 99 -4.65 1.29 9.54
N GLY A 100 -5.82 0.62 9.47
CA GLY A 100 -7.08 1.20 9.91
C GLY A 100 -7.13 1.46 11.41
N LEU A 101 -6.71 0.52 12.23
CA LEU A 101 -6.64 0.72 13.70
C LEU A 101 -5.60 1.78 14.06
N GLY A 102 -4.46 1.83 13.37
CA GLY A 102 -3.45 2.87 13.54
C GLY A 102 -3.97 4.25 13.15
N ALA A 103 -4.79 4.32 12.10
CA ALA A 103 -5.48 5.54 11.69
C ALA A 103 -6.46 6.01 12.76
N ALA A 104 -7.29 5.11 13.29
CA ALA A 104 -8.20 5.40 14.39
C ALA A 104 -7.46 5.96 15.61
N LEU A 105 -6.39 5.27 16.05
CA LEU A 105 -5.59 5.70 17.20
C LEU A 105 -4.98 7.09 16.96
N SER A 106 -4.46 7.35 15.77
CA SER A 106 -3.85 8.66 15.46
C SER A 106 -4.89 9.77 15.45
N GLN A 107 -6.10 9.51 14.97
CA GLN A 107 -7.21 10.45 14.99
C GLN A 107 -7.65 10.74 16.43
N GLU A 108 -7.79 9.72 17.26
CA GLU A 108 -8.14 9.90 18.68
C GLU A 108 -7.10 10.72 19.44
N VAL A 109 -5.80 10.44 19.21
CA VAL A 109 -4.71 11.24 19.81
C VAL A 109 -4.78 12.69 19.36
N TRP A 110 -5.09 12.95 18.10
CA TRP A 110 -5.26 14.32 17.60
C TRP A 110 -6.47 15.01 18.23
N GLN A 111 -7.61 14.37 18.26
CA GLN A 111 -8.84 14.91 18.87
C GLN A 111 -8.64 15.16 20.37
N LEU A 112 -7.91 14.28 21.06
CA LEU A 112 -7.54 14.49 22.46
C LEU A 112 -6.63 15.73 22.62
N ALA A 113 -5.66 15.92 21.73
CA ALA A 113 -4.83 17.12 21.74
C ALA A 113 -5.67 18.40 21.50
N GLN A 114 -6.56 18.39 20.51
CA GLN A 114 -7.48 19.51 20.25
C GLN A 114 -8.36 19.81 21.46
N TYR A 115 -8.96 18.78 22.08
CA TYR A 115 -9.79 18.93 23.28
C TYR A 115 -9.08 19.70 24.39
N PHE A 116 -7.80 19.42 24.64
CA PHE A 116 -7.02 20.13 25.63
C PHE A 116 -6.52 21.51 25.17
N ILE A 117 -6.13 21.66 23.90
CA ILE A 117 -5.66 22.93 23.34
C ILE A 117 -6.77 23.96 23.32
N GLU A 118 -7.99 23.55 22.99
CA GLU A 118 -9.18 24.40 22.94
C GLU A 118 -9.79 24.64 24.34
N GLY A 119 -9.22 24.02 25.38
CA GLY A 119 -9.65 24.21 26.76
C GLY A 119 -11.02 23.62 27.07
N MET A 120 -11.53 22.70 26.25
CA MET A 120 -12.87 22.11 26.36
C MET A 120 -13.06 21.36 27.68
N GLN A 121 -11.99 20.85 28.30
CA GLN A 121 -12.03 20.19 29.61
C GLN A 121 -12.53 21.10 30.75
N ASN A 122 -12.53 22.42 30.54
CA ASN A 122 -12.98 23.38 31.55
C ASN A 122 -14.48 23.61 31.53
N TYR A 123 -15.20 23.04 30.56
CA TYR A 123 -16.62 23.23 30.34
C TYR A 123 -17.39 21.90 30.48
N HIS A 124 -18.42 21.89 31.32
CA HIS A 124 -19.34 20.74 31.39
C HIS A 124 -20.52 20.90 30.41
N PHE A 125 -20.88 22.14 30.10
CA PHE A 125 -21.95 22.50 29.15
C PHE A 125 -21.45 23.65 28.27
N ILE A 126 -21.94 23.67 27.06
CA ILE A 126 -21.76 24.78 26.11
C ILE A 126 -23.13 25.26 25.67
N GLU A 127 -23.34 26.58 25.59
CA GLU A 127 -24.55 27.18 25.07
C GLU A 127 -24.49 27.26 23.54
N VAL A 128 -25.43 26.58 22.89
CA VAL A 128 -25.59 26.60 21.44
C VAL A 128 -27.03 27.00 21.10
N GLY A 129 -27.22 28.19 20.51
CA GLY A 129 -28.52 28.68 20.12
C GLY A 129 -29.50 28.85 21.29
N GLY A 130 -29.03 29.21 22.48
CA GLY A 130 -29.84 29.39 23.69
C GLY A 130 -30.13 28.08 24.46
N THR A 131 -29.56 26.97 24.03
CA THR A 131 -29.71 25.67 24.71
C THR A 131 -28.36 25.23 25.29
N LEU A 132 -28.37 24.81 26.56
CA LEU A 132 -27.18 24.21 27.19
C LEU A 132 -27.04 22.75 26.78
N ILE A 133 -25.96 22.44 26.09
CA ILE A 133 -25.62 21.09 25.60
C ILE A 133 -24.47 20.54 26.46
N PRO A 134 -24.60 19.30 27.00
CA PRO A 134 -23.52 18.64 27.70
C PRO A 134 -22.30 18.45 26.77
N MET A 135 -21.08 18.58 27.31
CA MET A 135 -19.85 18.45 26.52
C MET A 135 -19.76 17.09 25.82
N GLY A 136 -20.05 15.97 26.47
CA GLY A 136 -20.03 14.65 25.86
C GLY A 136 -20.98 14.52 24.66
N GLN A 137 -22.13 15.18 24.72
CA GLN A 137 -23.09 15.23 23.62
C GLN A 137 -22.55 16.09 22.46
N LEU A 138 -21.91 17.22 22.75
CA LEU A 138 -21.30 18.07 21.74
C LEU A 138 -20.20 17.33 20.99
N LEU A 139 -19.37 16.57 21.72
CA LEU A 139 -18.28 15.77 21.18
C LEU A 139 -18.75 14.64 20.26
N ASN A 140 -20.03 14.26 20.26
CA ASN A 140 -20.56 13.31 19.28
C ASN A 140 -20.43 13.80 17.83
N ALA A 141 -20.28 15.11 17.61
CA ALA A 141 -19.98 15.66 16.28
C ALA A 141 -18.57 15.30 15.78
N TRP A 142 -17.66 14.94 16.67
CA TRP A 142 -16.30 14.50 16.33
C TRP A 142 -16.30 13.02 15.92
N THR A 143 -16.92 12.73 14.79
CA THR A 143 -17.07 11.36 14.28
C THR A 143 -16.24 11.18 13.01
N THR A 144 -15.46 10.11 12.97
CA THR A 144 -14.66 9.71 11.81
C THR A 144 -15.24 8.45 11.18
N ILE A 145 -15.38 8.45 9.86
CA ILE A 145 -15.84 7.29 9.06
C ILE A 145 -15.01 7.16 7.78
N GLY A 146 -14.74 5.94 7.36
CA GLY A 146 -14.11 5.66 6.07
C GLY A 146 -13.02 4.60 6.12
N ALA A 147 -12.84 3.92 4.99
CA ALA A 147 -11.73 2.98 4.75
C ALA A 147 -10.41 3.70 4.48
N SER A 148 -10.43 5.02 4.31
CA SER A 148 -9.32 5.81 3.76
C SER A 148 -8.01 5.65 4.55
N GLY A 149 -8.05 5.61 5.90
CA GLY A 149 -6.86 5.39 6.71
C GLY A 149 -6.11 4.10 6.36
N ALA A 150 -6.85 3.00 6.17
CA ALA A 150 -6.27 1.74 5.72
C ALA A 150 -5.78 1.82 4.25
N ILE A 151 -6.50 2.52 3.40
CA ILE A 151 -6.15 2.70 1.98
C ILE A 151 -4.90 3.55 1.81
N TYR A 152 -4.73 4.61 2.60
CA TYR A 152 -3.49 5.39 2.63
C TYR A 152 -2.29 4.52 3.05
N GLY A 153 -2.49 3.60 4.00
CA GLY A 153 -1.50 2.57 4.29
C GLY A 153 -1.17 1.69 3.08
N ILE A 154 -2.18 1.24 2.32
CA ILE A 154 -1.97 0.46 1.08
C ILE A 154 -1.22 1.27 0.02
N LEU A 155 -1.54 2.56 -0.15
CA LEU A 155 -0.80 3.47 -1.04
C LEU A 155 0.66 3.59 -0.64
N LEU A 156 0.94 3.73 0.66
CA LEU A 156 2.30 3.71 1.19
C LEU A 156 3.02 2.39 0.86
N ALA A 157 2.35 1.23 1.09
CA ALA A 157 2.92 -0.08 0.75
C ALA A 157 3.27 -0.16 -0.73
N PHE A 158 2.40 0.36 -1.61
CA PHE A 158 2.66 0.39 -3.03
C PHE A 158 3.89 1.24 -3.38
N GLY A 159 3.98 2.46 -2.86
CA GLY A 159 5.15 3.33 -3.08
C GLY A 159 6.44 2.76 -2.50
N TYR A 160 6.35 2.01 -1.39
CA TYR A 160 7.49 1.38 -0.75
C TYR A 160 7.98 0.13 -1.49
N LEU A 161 7.07 -0.74 -1.93
CA LEU A 161 7.39 -2.00 -2.61
C LEU A 161 7.71 -1.80 -4.10
N TYR A 162 7.05 -0.82 -4.74
CA TYR A 162 7.14 -0.54 -6.17
C TYR A 162 7.54 0.92 -6.47
N PRO A 163 8.65 1.44 -5.91
CA PRO A 163 8.95 2.88 -5.91
C PRO A 163 9.16 3.48 -7.30
N ASN A 164 9.53 2.68 -8.29
CA ASN A 164 9.83 3.12 -9.65
C ASN A 164 8.72 2.81 -10.67
N GLU A 165 7.67 2.09 -10.24
CA GLU A 165 6.51 1.85 -11.09
C GLU A 165 5.83 3.18 -11.46
N ARG A 166 5.41 3.27 -12.73
CA ARG A 166 4.77 4.48 -13.26
C ARG A 166 3.26 4.33 -13.20
N ILE A 167 2.63 5.24 -12.50
CA ILE A 167 1.17 5.36 -12.43
C ILE A 167 0.79 6.51 -13.33
N MET A 168 -0.11 6.27 -14.27
CA MET A 168 -0.71 7.33 -15.08
C MET A 168 -1.76 8.03 -14.21
N LEU A 169 -1.53 9.32 -13.91
CA LEU A 169 -2.58 10.14 -13.31
C LEU A 169 -3.72 10.31 -14.31
N LEU A 170 -4.94 10.44 -13.80
CA LEU A 170 -6.10 10.54 -14.67
C LEU A 170 -6.21 11.93 -15.31
N ILE A 171 -5.98 12.99 -14.51
CA ILE A 171 -6.07 14.38 -14.95
C ILE A 171 -5.01 15.22 -14.21
N PRO A 172 -4.02 15.79 -14.92
CA PRO A 172 -3.63 15.52 -16.32
C PRO A 172 -2.97 14.13 -16.45
N PRO A 173 -2.99 13.51 -17.65
CA PRO A 173 -2.42 12.17 -17.87
C PRO A 173 -0.89 12.21 -17.87
N ILE A 174 -0.30 12.33 -16.69
CA ILE A 174 1.15 12.39 -16.48
C ILE A 174 1.62 11.07 -15.82
N PRO A 175 2.63 10.39 -16.38
CA PRO A 175 3.21 9.21 -15.76
C PRO A 175 4.08 9.61 -14.55
N LEU A 176 3.61 9.33 -13.35
CA LEU A 176 4.30 9.62 -12.10
C LEU A 176 4.82 8.34 -11.45
N LYS A 177 6.07 8.35 -10.96
CA LYS A 177 6.59 7.20 -10.19
C LYS A 177 5.87 7.10 -8.85
N ALA A 178 5.55 5.88 -8.43
CA ALA A 178 4.81 5.58 -7.21
C ALA A 178 5.37 6.27 -5.96
N LYS A 179 6.69 6.31 -5.80
CA LYS A 179 7.34 7.01 -4.68
C LYS A 179 7.00 8.50 -4.60
N TYR A 180 6.91 9.19 -5.76
CA TYR A 180 6.58 10.62 -5.79
C TYR A 180 5.10 10.86 -5.56
N LEU A 181 4.24 9.96 -6.06
CA LEU A 181 2.80 10.01 -5.78
C LEU A 181 2.55 9.90 -4.27
N VAL A 182 3.15 8.91 -3.60
CA VAL A 182 2.98 8.70 -2.16
C VAL A 182 3.58 9.85 -1.34
N MET A 183 4.77 10.35 -1.72
CA MET A 183 5.34 11.54 -1.07
C MET A 183 4.44 12.77 -1.24
N GLY A 184 3.84 12.95 -2.42
CA GLY A 184 2.89 14.02 -2.68
C GLY A 184 1.66 13.93 -1.76
N TYR A 185 1.08 12.75 -1.59
CA TYR A 185 -0.01 12.53 -0.64
C TYR A 185 0.39 12.84 0.80
N ILE A 186 1.56 12.36 1.26
CA ILE A 186 2.05 12.68 2.61
C ILE A 186 2.18 14.19 2.81
N VAL A 187 2.72 14.91 1.83
CA VAL A 187 2.89 16.36 1.91
C VAL A 187 1.53 17.07 1.92
N ILE A 188 0.59 16.66 1.06
CA ILE A 188 -0.75 17.25 1.02
C ILE A 188 -1.45 17.02 2.37
N GLU A 189 -1.48 15.80 2.87
CA GLU A 189 -2.09 15.49 4.17
C GLU A 189 -1.46 16.29 5.31
N ALA A 190 -0.13 16.43 5.32
CA ALA A 190 0.59 17.18 6.34
C ALA A 190 0.31 18.69 6.27
N LEU A 191 0.18 19.27 5.07
CA LEU A 191 -0.16 20.68 4.88
C LEU A 191 -1.64 20.97 5.18
N SER A 192 -2.50 19.96 5.05
CA SER A 192 -3.93 20.09 5.32
C SER A 192 -4.29 19.88 6.81
N LEU A 193 -3.30 19.56 7.66
CA LEU A 193 -3.51 19.46 9.10
C LEU A 193 -4.05 20.80 9.64
N GLY A 194 -5.20 20.76 10.30
CA GLY A 194 -5.83 21.95 10.86
C GLY A 194 -6.73 22.72 9.90
N MET A 195 -6.92 22.25 8.66
CA MET A 195 -7.98 22.78 7.79
C MET A 195 -9.35 22.38 8.35
N SER A 196 -10.32 23.32 8.27
CA SER A 196 -11.71 23.07 8.71
C SER A 196 -12.51 22.33 7.63
N ASP A 197 -11.91 21.31 7.03
CA ASP A 197 -12.62 20.41 6.14
C ASP A 197 -13.06 19.14 6.90
N ASN A 198 -13.99 18.39 6.34
CA ASN A 198 -14.50 17.16 6.96
C ASN A 198 -13.57 15.94 6.68
N ILE A 199 -12.25 16.17 6.52
CA ILE A 199 -11.28 15.14 6.19
C ILE A 199 -10.38 14.85 7.40
N ALA A 200 -10.27 13.58 7.75
CA ALA A 200 -9.46 13.13 8.89
C ALA A 200 -7.98 12.94 8.48
N HIS A 201 -7.28 14.05 8.24
CA HIS A 201 -5.87 14.05 7.78
C HIS A 201 -4.94 13.28 8.71
N PHE A 202 -5.14 13.39 10.04
CA PHE A 202 -4.36 12.62 11.02
C PHE A 202 -4.62 11.12 10.92
N ALA A 203 -5.84 10.70 10.60
CA ALA A 203 -6.13 9.29 10.34
C ALA A 203 -5.37 8.78 9.11
N HIS A 204 -5.30 9.57 8.03
CA HIS A 204 -4.56 9.19 6.82
C HIS A 204 -3.07 9.01 7.09
N LEU A 205 -2.43 10.01 7.72
CA LEU A 205 -1.02 9.93 8.12
C LEU A 205 -0.76 8.81 9.12
N GLY A 206 -1.68 8.59 10.07
CA GLY A 206 -1.62 7.49 11.01
C GLY A 206 -1.64 6.13 10.32
N GLY A 207 -2.55 5.93 9.37
CA GLY A 207 -2.62 4.70 8.57
C GLY A 207 -1.32 4.42 7.81
N MET A 208 -0.72 5.46 7.21
CA MET A 208 0.59 5.36 6.58
C MET A 208 1.69 5.01 7.56
N LEU A 209 1.74 5.67 8.73
CA LEU A 209 2.76 5.44 9.75
C LEU A 209 2.73 4.00 10.26
N PHE A 210 1.56 3.50 10.68
CA PHE A 210 1.43 2.13 11.19
C PHE A 210 1.69 1.09 10.10
N GLY A 211 1.28 1.38 8.86
CA GLY A 211 1.62 0.57 7.70
C GLY A 211 3.12 0.48 7.47
N TRP A 212 3.82 1.61 7.53
CA TRP A 212 5.28 1.66 7.40
C TRP A 212 6.00 0.88 8.50
N LEU A 213 5.59 1.06 9.74
CA LEU A 213 6.16 0.33 10.88
C LEU A 213 5.97 -1.20 10.71
N LEU A 214 4.80 -1.64 10.25
CA LEU A 214 4.54 -3.06 10.01
C LEU A 214 5.38 -3.63 8.87
N LEU A 215 5.57 -2.87 7.78
CA LEU A 215 6.46 -3.26 6.68
C LEU A 215 7.93 -3.39 7.15
N LEU A 216 8.40 -2.45 7.98
CA LEU A 216 9.74 -2.53 8.57
C LEU A 216 9.89 -3.75 9.48
N TYR A 217 8.89 -4.04 10.30
CA TYR A 217 8.86 -5.22 11.16
C TYR A 217 8.96 -6.52 10.32
N TRP A 218 8.15 -6.65 9.28
CA TRP A 218 8.19 -7.82 8.42
C TRP A 218 9.51 -7.95 7.67
N ARG A 219 10.08 -6.84 7.21
CA ARG A 219 11.41 -6.84 6.58
C ARG A 219 12.50 -7.36 7.51
N LYS A 220 12.48 -6.93 8.78
CA LYS A 220 13.44 -7.38 9.80
C LYS A 220 13.27 -8.87 10.12
N GLN A 221 12.03 -9.36 10.15
CA GLN A 221 11.73 -10.76 10.38
C GLN A 221 12.15 -11.64 9.20
N SER A 222 11.93 -11.19 7.97
CA SER A 222 12.31 -11.92 6.75
C SER A 222 13.82 -12.06 6.57
N SER A 223 14.60 -11.09 7.03
CA SER A 223 16.07 -11.20 7.01
C SER A 223 16.63 -12.28 7.98
N ARG A 224 15.79 -12.75 8.92
CA ARG A 224 16.14 -13.84 9.86
C ARG A 224 15.69 -15.22 9.39
N THR A 225 14.73 -15.29 8.45
CA THR A 225 14.20 -16.53 7.88
C THR A 225 14.21 -16.42 6.36
N SER A 226 15.09 -17.18 5.69
CA SER A 226 15.36 -17.10 4.24
C SER A 226 14.21 -17.51 3.30
N ASN A 227 12.95 -17.55 3.75
CA ASN A 227 11.82 -18.13 3.02
C ASN A 227 10.74 -17.14 2.52
N PHE A 228 11.04 -15.83 2.41
CA PHE A 228 10.04 -14.89 1.90
C PHE A 228 10.32 -14.51 0.43
N ARG A 229 9.69 -15.22 -0.50
CA ARG A 229 9.82 -15.04 -1.96
C ARG A 229 9.46 -13.64 -2.49
N GLY A 230 8.65 -12.87 -1.76
CA GLY A 230 8.19 -11.54 -2.20
C GLY A 230 9.21 -10.40 -2.05
N TRP A 231 10.25 -10.57 -1.21
CA TRP A 231 11.28 -9.56 -0.99
C TRP A 231 12.52 -9.72 -1.89
N ASN A 232 12.66 -10.85 -2.59
CA ASN A 232 13.83 -11.14 -3.43
C ASN A 232 13.90 -10.33 -4.73
N ASN A 233 12.80 -9.67 -5.12
CA ASN A 233 12.79 -8.76 -6.28
C ASN A 233 13.15 -7.32 -5.91
N TYR A 234 13.49 -7.05 -4.63
CA TYR A 234 13.99 -5.74 -4.22
C TYR A 234 15.47 -5.66 -4.59
N THR A 235 15.80 -4.91 -5.63
CA THR A 235 17.18 -4.53 -5.93
C THR A 235 17.73 -3.77 -4.71
N PRO A 236 18.82 -4.24 -4.09
CA PRO A 236 19.39 -3.58 -2.93
C PRO A 236 19.73 -2.14 -3.28
N ALA A 237 19.35 -1.21 -2.41
CA ALA A 237 19.71 0.20 -2.55
C ALA A 237 21.22 0.30 -2.78
N LYS A 238 21.61 1.16 -3.74
CA LYS A 238 23.03 1.40 -4.05
C LYS A 238 23.79 1.63 -2.74
N PRO A 239 24.95 1.00 -2.55
CA PRO A 239 25.69 1.11 -1.30
C PRO A 239 25.95 2.58 -0.96
N THR A 240 25.70 2.96 0.27
CA THR A 240 25.92 4.32 0.76
C THR A 240 27.39 4.71 0.62
N LEU A 241 27.68 6.02 0.52
CA LEU A 241 29.04 6.57 0.44
C LEU A 241 29.96 5.97 1.52
N TRP A 242 29.45 5.75 2.73
CA TRP A 242 30.16 5.10 3.84
C TRP A 242 30.53 3.64 3.57
N GLN A 243 29.65 2.88 2.94
CA GLN A 243 29.94 1.49 2.57
C GLN A 243 30.95 1.39 1.43
N ARG A 244 30.95 2.36 0.49
CA ARG A 244 31.97 2.48 -0.56
C ARG A 244 33.33 2.85 0.01
N LEU A 245 33.41 3.76 0.99
CA LEU A 245 34.62 4.14 1.68
C LEU A 245 35.18 2.99 2.53
N LYS A 246 34.34 2.28 3.26
CA LYS A 246 34.74 1.12 4.06
C LYS A 246 35.32 -0.02 3.21
N LYS A 247 34.81 -0.21 1.98
CA LYS A 247 35.32 -1.19 1.03
C LYS A 247 36.65 -0.77 0.40
N ARG A 248 36.94 0.53 0.34
CA ARG A 248 38.18 1.09 -0.24
C ARG A 248 39.34 1.11 0.75
N PHE A 249 39.09 1.13 2.05
CA PHE A 249 40.08 1.19 3.12
C PHE A 249 40.19 -0.10 3.96
N GLY A 250 39.30 -1.09 3.75
CA GLY A 250 39.36 -2.38 4.44
C GLY A 250 40.19 -3.38 3.61
N LYS A 251 41.46 -3.60 4.01
CA LYS A 251 42.24 -4.78 3.56
C LYS A 251 41.50 -6.04 4.03
N GLN A 252 40.95 -6.82 3.08
CA GLN A 252 40.52 -8.19 3.38
C GLN A 252 41.74 -9.10 3.49
N PRO A 253 41.90 -9.87 4.56
CA PRO A 253 42.85 -10.96 4.57
C PRO A 253 42.30 -12.07 3.68
N ASP A 254 43.12 -12.56 2.74
CA ASP A 254 42.85 -13.75 1.95
C ASP A 254 42.86 -14.98 2.88
N ILE A 255 41.67 -15.51 3.15
CA ILE A 255 41.54 -16.80 3.85
C ILE A 255 41.36 -17.90 2.78
N HIS A 256 42.44 -18.59 2.45
CA HIS A 256 42.39 -19.87 1.74
C HIS A 256 41.84 -20.96 2.67
N ILE A 257 40.61 -21.38 2.45
CA ILE A 257 40.06 -22.61 3.03
C ILE A 257 40.09 -23.69 1.93
N SER A 258 41.04 -24.60 2.04
CA SER A 258 41.07 -25.84 1.26
C SER A 258 40.18 -26.89 1.94
N GLY A 259 39.27 -27.48 1.17
CA GLY A 259 38.60 -28.73 1.48
C GLY A 259 37.16 -28.61 2.03
N GLY A 260 36.20 -28.79 1.13
CA GLY A 260 34.80 -29.03 1.44
C GLY A 260 33.90 -28.71 0.24
N ARG A 261 33.37 -29.76 -0.42
CA ARG A 261 32.40 -29.60 -1.51
C ARG A 261 31.10 -28.93 -0.96
N ALA A 262 31.00 -27.61 -1.10
CA ALA A 262 29.75 -26.89 -0.95
C ALA A 262 29.11 -26.70 -2.34
N PHE A 263 27.92 -27.19 -2.51
CA PHE A 263 27.08 -27.02 -3.71
C PHE A 263 26.72 -25.52 -3.82
N ASN A 264 27.39 -24.79 -4.70
CA ASN A 264 27.19 -23.36 -4.93
C ASN A 264 25.98 -23.14 -5.87
N SER A 265 24.80 -22.87 -5.31
CA SER A 265 23.59 -22.49 -6.08
C SER A 265 23.66 -21.09 -6.73
N HIS A 266 24.62 -20.25 -6.35
CA HIS A 266 24.76 -18.89 -6.89
C HIS A 266 25.49 -18.79 -8.23
N THR A 267 26.34 -19.77 -8.57
CA THR A 267 27.03 -19.81 -9.85
C THR A 267 26.12 -20.23 -10.99
N SER A 268 25.12 -21.06 -10.74
CA SER A 268 24.20 -21.56 -11.77
C SER A 268 23.24 -20.48 -12.32
N ASP A 269 22.77 -19.56 -11.48
CA ASP A 269 21.85 -18.49 -11.89
C ASP A 269 22.56 -17.38 -12.68
N TYR A 270 23.79 -17.06 -12.30
CA TYR A 270 24.61 -16.10 -13.04
C TYR A 270 24.98 -16.62 -14.42
N ASP A 271 25.46 -17.89 -14.49
CA ASP A 271 25.81 -18.55 -15.73
C ASP A 271 24.58 -18.79 -16.63
N TYR A 272 23.42 -19.10 -16.06
CA TYR A 272 22.15 -19.20 -16.78
C TYR A 272 21.75 -17.87 -17.41
N ASN A 273 21.77 -16.78 -16.64
CA ASN A 273 21.43 -15.44 -17.13
C ASN A 273 22.44 -14.93 -18.18
N LEU A 274 23.72 -15.29 -18.03
CA LEU A 274 24.75 -14.94 -19.00
C LEU A 274 24.54 -15.66 -20.33
N ARG A 275 24.25 -16.98 -20.29
CA ARG A 275 23.90 -17.79 -21.46
C ARG A 275 22.64 -17.31 -22.16
N LYS A 276 21.59 -16.97 -21.40
CA LYS A 276 20.35 -16.42 -21.94
C LYS A 276 20.59 -15.10 -22.68
N LYS A 277 21.37 -14.21 -22.09
CA LYS A 277 21.72 -12.93 -22.71
C LYS A 277 22.57 -13.08 -23.98
N GLN A 278 23.45 -14.10 -24.00
CA GLN A 278 24.23 -14.44 -25.20
C GLN A 278 23.35 -15.02 -26.30
N GLN A 279 22.37 -15.86 -25.96
CA GLN A 279 21.40 -16.40 -26.91
C GLN A 279 20.51 -15.31 -27.51
N GLU A 280 20.00 -14.39 -26.69
CA GLU A 280 19.20 -13.24 -27.15
C GLU A 280 20.02 -12.36 -28.13
N ALA A 281 21.26 -12.05 -27.80
CA ALA A 281 22.14 -11.25 -28.66
C ALA A 281 22.44 -11.95 -29.99
N GLU A 282 22.58 -13.28 -30.00
CA GLU A 282 22.82 -14.05 -31.22
C GLU A 282 21.56 -14.14 -32.11
N ILE A 283 20.39 -14.27 -31.49
CA ILE A 283 19.09 -14.21 -32.20
C ILE A 283 18.94 -12.83 -32.88
N ASP A 284 19.19 -11.74 -32.14
CA ASP A 284 19.09 -10.38 -32.69
C ASP A 284 20.07 -10.18 -33.86
N ARG A 285 21.31 -10.69 -33.77
CA ARG A 285 22.29 -10.64 -34.85
C ARG A 285 21.79 -11.35 -36.12
N ILE A 286 21.20 -12.54 -35.94
CA ILE A 286 20.71 -13.33 -37.08
C ILE A 286 19.47 -12.67 -37.69
N LEU A 287 18.56 -12.10 -36.87
CA LEU A 287 17.39 -11.35 -37.36
C LEU A 287 17.79 -10.09 -38.13
N ASP A 288 18.81 -9.37 -37.66
CA ASP A 288 19.39 -8.22 -38.39
C ASP A 288 19.98 -8.64 -39.74
N LYS A 289 20.61 -9.81 -39.82
CA LYS A 289 21.16 -10.36 -41.08
C LYS A 289 20.02 -10.72 -42.05
N ILE A 290 18.94 -11.32 -41.53
CA ILE A 290 17.74 -11.59 -42.35
C ILE A 290 17.15 -10.28 -42.92
N ASN A 291 17.04 -9.25 -42.07
CA ASN A 291 16.49 -7.95 -42.49
C ASN A 291 17.34 -7.25 -43.60
N ARG A 292 18.65 -7.45 -43.55
CA ARG A 292 19.58 -6.81 -44.51
C ARG A 292 19.76 -7.59 -45.81
N SER A 293 19.79 -8.91 -45.74
CA SER A 293 20.27 -9.78 -46.82
C SER A 293 19.35 -10.94 -47.17
N GLY A 294 18.18 -11.03 -46.51
CA GLY A 294 17.21 -12.07 -46.73
C GLY A 294 17.55 -13.43 -46.01
N TYR A 295 16.57 -14.28 -45.85
CA TYR A 295 16.68 -15.56 -45.19
C TYR A 295 17.70 -16.54 -45.86
N ASP A 296 17.88 -16.44 -47.17
CA ASP A 296 18.76 -17.29 -47.93
C ASP A 296 20.27 -16.98 -47.71
N SER A 297 20.55 -15.82 -47.10
CA SER A 297 21.92 -15.43 -46.73
C SER A 297 22.41 -16.09 -45.41
N LEU A 298 21.53 -16.79 -44.70
CA LEU A 298 21.90 -17.49 -43.48
C LEU A 298 22.68 -18.79 -43.77
N THR A 299 23.70 -19.01 -42.94
CA THR A 299 24.40 -20.31 -42.94
C THR A 299 23.51 -21.41 -42.38
N ARG A 300 23.86 -22.65 -42.67
CA ARG A 300 23.14 -23.84 -42.17
C ARG A 300 23.08 -23.86 -40.63
N GLU A 301 24.18 -23.46 -39.98
CA GLU A 301 24.24 -23.37 -38.52
C GLU A 301 23.32 -22.29 -37.94
N GLU A 302 23.23 -21.11 -38.59
CA GLU A 302 22.34 -20.03 -38.19
C GLU A 302 20.86 -20.43 -38.34
N LYS A 303 20.49 -21.14 -39.40
CA LYS A 303 19.17 -21.70 -39.61
C LYS A 303 18.78 -22.71 -38.53
N ASP A 304 19.69 -23.64 -38.22
CA ASP A 304 19.50 -24.64 -37.16
C ASP A 304 19.40 -24.01 -35.76
N PHE A 305 20.15 -22.95 -35.50
CA PHE A 305 20.08 -22.21 -34.24
C PHE A 305 18.71 -21.51 -34.05
N LEU A 306 18.22 -20.84 -35.09
CA LEU A 306 16.88 -20.23 -35.06
C LEU A 306 15.79 -21.28 -34.85
N PHE A 307 15.86 -22.42 -35.56
CA PHE A 307 14.85 -23.47 -35.45
C PHE A 307 14.77 -24.07 -34.04
N ARG A 308 15.92 -24.32 -33.39
CA ARG A 308 15.97 -24.84 -32.02
C ARG A 308 15.40 -23.84 -30.99
N ASN A 309 15.55 -22.54 -31.20
CA ASN A 309 15.11 -21.52 -30.26
C ASN A 309 13.70 -20.97 -30.56
N SER A 310 13.04 -21.39 -31.66
CA SER A 310 11.67 -21.02 -31.98
C SER A 310 10.62 -21.97 -31.36
N GLN A 311 11.06 -23.10 -30.75
CA GLN A 311 10.17 -24.11 -30.14
C GLN A 311 10.16 -24.06 -28.59
N SER A 312 10.87 -23.11 -27.98
CA SER A 312 10.88 -22.85 -26.53
C SER A 312 10.15 -21.49 -26.26
#